data_983850e146867735c6146fb932fd499b
#
_entry.id   983850e146867735c6146fb932fd499b
#
_cell.length_a   1.000
_cell.length_b   1.000
_cell.length_c   1.000
_cell.angle_alpha   90.00
_cell.angle_beta   90.00
_cell.angle_gamma   90.00
#
_symmetry.space_group_name_H-M   'P 1'
#
loop_
_entity.id
_entity.type
_entity.pdbx_description
1 polymer ?
#
loop_
_entity_poly.entity_id
_entity_poly.type
_entity_poly.pdbx_seq_one_letter_code
_entity_poly.pdbx_strand_id
1 'polypeptide(L)'
;MYQKTIKVKGVTFKNAQRNIWTFGSGDFRTFDLVREPDNFFDPNAIRVTVATVVFLGYVPKEVAQEMAPLMDQGRNFTAFFVCRNEDPSHRTVGLTVRIEELPCQQAA
;
A
#
# COMPACT_ATOMS: atom_id res chain seq x y z
N MET A 1 -17.44 7.01 1.69
CA MET A 1 -16.35 6.31 0.99
C MET A 1 -15.17 6.13 1.94
N TYR A 2 -14.45 5.05 1.78
CA TYR A 2 -13.35 4.71 2.67
C TYR A 2 -12.14 5.63 2.44
N GLN A 3 -11.54 6.11 3.53
CA GLN A 3 -10.31 6.89 3.46
C GLN A 3 -9.54 6.67 4.76
N LYS A 4 -8.24 6.41 4.65
CA LYS A 4 -7.41 6.20 5.84
C LYS A 4 -5.94 6.45 5.53
N THR A 5 -5.26 7.17 6.41
CA THR A 5 -3.81 7.36 6.32
C THR A 5 -3.13 6.27 7.14
N ILE A 6 -2.16 5.59 6.54
CA ILE A 6 -1.48 4.47 7.15
C ILE A 6 0.04 4.56 6.97
N LYS A 7 0.75 3.87 7.86
CA LYS A 7 2.17 3.57 7.66
C LYS A 7 2.29 2.18 7.04
N VAL A 8 2.98 2.11 5.91
CA VAL A 8 3.23 0.84 5.22
C VAL A 8 4.05 -0.07 6.12
N LYS A 9 3.66 -1.35 6.22
CA LYS A 9 4.34 -2.38 7.00
C LYS A 9 5.19 -3.27 6.11
N GLY A 10 6.07 -4.07 6.72
CA GLY A 10 6.91 -4.99 5.96
C GLY A 10 7.92 -4.30 5.06
N VAL A 11 8.32 -3.09 5.41
CA VAL A 11 9.22 -2.27 4.58
C VAL A 11 10.66 -2.81 4.55
N THR A 12 10.98 -3.79 5.38
CA THR A 12 12.28 -4.46 5.36
C THR A 12 12.28 -5.76 4.57
N PHE A 13 11.11 -6.18 4.06
CA PHE A 13 10.99 -7.42 3.29
C PHE A 13 11.41 -7.21 1.84
N LYS A 14 11.99 -8.26 1.24
CA LYS A 14 12.34 -8.27 -0.18
C LYS A 14 13.20 -7.04 -0.51
N ASN A 15 12.90 -6.34 -1.58
CA ASN A 15 13.62 -5.15 -2.01
C ASN A 15 12.90 -3.86 -1.60
N ALA A 16 12.03 -3.92 -0.58
CA ALA A 16 11.19 -2.78 -0.22
C ALA A 16 12.02 -1.54 0.14
N GLN A 17 13.12 -1.68 0.87
CA GLN A 17 13.96 -0.54 1.23
C GLN A 17 14.51 0.18 0.01
N ARG A 18 15.07 -0.57 -0.94
CA ARG A 18 15.56 0.00 -2.20
C ARG A 18 14.41 0.65 -2.96
N ASN A 19 13.28 -0.02 -3.03
CA ASN A 19 12.14 0.45 -3.80
C ASN A 19 11.53 1.73 -3.20
N ILE A 20 11.48 1.83 -1.87
CA ILE A 20 11.00 3.05 -1.21
C ILE A 20 11.92 4.22 -1.50
N TRP A 21 13.24 4.01 -1.45
CA TRP A 21 14.19 5.07 -1.80
C TRP A 21 14.06 5.52 -3.24
N THR A 22 13.78 4.60 -4.15
CA THR A 22 13.65 4.90 -5.57
C THR A 22 12.31 5.51 -5.92
N PHE A 23 11.21 4.94 -5.37
CA PHE A 23 9.84 5.26 -5.81
C PHE A 23 9.00 5.93 -4.74
N GLY A 24 9.41 5.93 -3.47
CA GLY A 24 8.65 6.52 -2.37
C GLY A 24 8.88 8.01 -2.25
N SER A 25 8.53 8.75 -3.28
CA SER A 25 8.70 10.20 -3.34
C SER A 25 7.46 10.85 -3.94
N GLY A 26 7.41 12.19 -3.85
CA GLY A 26 6.30 12.94 -4.42
C GLY A 26 6.18 12.85 -5.93
N ASP A 27 7.21 12.37 -6.61
CA ASP A 27 7.16 12.16 -8.07
C ASP A 27 6.25 10.99 -8.42
N PHE A 28 6.09 10.04 -7.50
CA PHE A 28 5.19 8.90 -7.65
C PHE A 28 4.01 9.12 -6.70
N ARG A 29 3.00 9.84 -7.17
CA ARG A 29 1.91 10.31 -6.32
C ARG A 29 0.96 9.21 -5.88
N THR A 30 0.82 8.17 -6.70
CA THR A 30 -0.12 7.08 -6.43
C THR A 30 0.56 5.74 -6.48
N PHE A 31 0.07 4.83 -5.65
CA PHE A 31 0.54 3.46 -5.58
C PHE A 31 -0.64 2.52 -5.72
N ASP A 32 -0.39 1.34 -6.25
CA ASP A 32 -1.40 0.33 -6.42
C ASP A 32 -1.53 -0.53 -5.16
N LEU A 33 -2.73 -0.97 -4.88
CA LEU A 33 -3.04 -1.87 -3.78
C LEU A 33 -3.46 -3.21 -4.38
N VAL A 34 -2.66 -4.26 -4.12
CA VAL A 34 -2.84 -5.57 -4.76
C VAL A 34 -3.12 -6.62 -3.69
N ARG A 35 -4.27 -7.29 -3.82
CA ARG A 35 -4.64 -8.39 -2.94
C ARG A 35 -3.70 -9.58 -3.09
N GLU A 36 -3.41 -10.24 -1.97
CA GLU A 36 -2.67 -11.50 -1.94
C GLU A 36 -3.51 -12.56 -1.23
N PRO A 37 -4.58 -13.07 -1.85
CA PRO A 37 -5.45 -14.03 -1.18
C PRO A 37 -4.74 -15.35 -0.87
N ASP A 38 -3.66 -15.66 -1.58
CA ASP A 38 -2.86 -16.86 -1.35
C ASP A 38 -1.72 -16.66 -0.37
N ASN A 39 -1.65 -15.50 0.29
CA ASN A 39 -0.61 -15.25 1.28
C ASN A 39 -0.74 -16.24 2.44
N PHE A 40 0.36 -16.97 2.70
CA PHE A 40 0.36 -18.04 3.70
C PHE A 40 0.08 -17.53 5.11
N PHE A 41 0.56 -16.32 5.43
CA PHE A 41 0.46 -15.77 6.78
C PHE A 41 -0.82 -14.98 6.99
N ASP A 42 -1.39 -14.40 5.93
CA ASP A 42 -2.57 -13.56 6.05
C ASP A 42 -3.32 -13.52 4.71
N PRO A 43 -4.46 -14.24 4.59
CA PRO A 43 -5.23 -14.21 3.35
C PRO A 43 -5.86 -12.85 3.03
N ASN A 44 -5.85 -11.92 3.99
CA ASN A 44 -6.31 -10.55 3.77
C ASN A 44 -5.19 -9.60 3.33
N ALA A 45 -3.97 -10.11 3.16
CA ALA A 45 -2.82 -9.28 2.84
C ALA A 45 -3.04 -8.45 1.57
N ILE A 46 -2.60 -7.19 1.64
CA ILE A 46 -2.68 -6.25 0.53
C ILE A 46 -1.30 -5.61 0.37
N ARG A 47 -0.67 -5.82 -0.79
CA ARG A 47 0.61 -5.21 -1.10
C ARG A 47 0.42 -3.76 -1.55
N VAL A 48 1.36 -2.91 -1.17
CA VAL A 48 1.51 -1.57 -1.73
C VAL A 48 2.62 -1.63 -2.79
N THR A 49 2.31 -1.25 -4.02
CA THR A 49 3.23 -1.43 -5.14
C THR A 49 3.25 -0.21 -6.06
N VAL A 50 4.31 -0.12 -6.86
CA VAL A 50 4.35 0.77 -8.02
C VAL A 50 4.14 -0.09 -9.27
N ALA A 51 3.20 0.31 -10.11
CA ALA A 51 2.90 -0.39 -11.37
C ALA A 51 2.58 -1.88 -11.15
N THR A 52 1.98 -2.22 -10.03
CA THR A 52 1.57 -3.57 -9.60
C THR A 52 2.72 -4.56 -9.40
N VAL A 53 3.97 -4.20 -9.71
CA VAL A 53 5.11 -5.13 -9.67
C VAL A 53 6.20 -4.71 -8.70
N VAL A 54 6.38 -3.41 -8.43
CA VAL A 54 7.46 -2.94 -7.54
C VAL A 54 6.95 -2.94 -6.10
N PHE A 55 7.45 -3.86 -5.29
CA PHE A 55 7.00 -4.06 -3.92
C PHE A 55 7.50 -2.93 -3.00
N LEU A 56 6.61 -2.28 -2.28
CA LEU A 56 6.96 -1.26 -1.28
C LEU A 56 6.66 -1.71 0.15
N GLY A 57 5.75 -2.64 0.33
CA GLY A 57 5.37 -3.14 1.63
C GLY A 57 3.91 -3.59 1.64
N TYR A 58 3.34 -3.65 2.84
CA TYR A 58 1.97 -4.12 3.05
C TYR A 58 1.14 -3.08 3.80
N VAL A 59 -0.14 -3.10 3.54
CA VAL A 59 -1.14 -2.41 4.37
C VAL A 59 -1.13 -3.06 5.77
N PRO A 60 -1.22 -2.27 6.87
CA PRO A 60 -1.29 -2.85 8.21
C PRO A 60 -2.42 -3.87 8.32
N LYS A 61 -2.20 -4.90 9.12
CA LYS A 61 -3.10 -6.05 9.21
C LYS A 61 -4.54 -5.64 9.53
N GLU A 62 -4.71 -4.73 10.48
CA GLU A 62 -6.03 -4.28 10.92
C GLU A 62 -6.79 -3.59 9.79
N VAL A 63 -6.08 -2.80 9.01
CA VAL A 63 -6.66 -2.08 7.88
C VAL A 63 -6.94 -3.06 6.73
N ALA A 64 -6.04 -4.00 6.50
CA ALA A 64 -6.25 -5.03 5.48
C ALA A 64 -7.48 -5.87 5.77
N GLN A 65 -7.75 -6.18 7.04
CA GLN A 65 -8.95 -6.91 7.43
C GLN A 65 -10.23 -6.17 7.06
N GLU A 66 -10.22 -4.84 7.15
CA GLU A 66 -11.35 -4.01 6.74
C GLU A 66 -11.49 -3.94 5.23
N MET A 67 -10.36 -3.79 4.52
CA MET A 67 -10.35 -3.50 3.09
C MET A 67 -10.52 -4.75 2.23
N ALA A 68 -9.94 -5.87 2.62
CA ALA A 68 -9.92 -7.06 1.78
C ALA A 68 -11.32 -7.51 1.35
N PRO A 69 -12.32 -7.60 2.25
CA PRO A 69 -13.68 -7.94 1.81
C PRO A 69 -14.27 -6.93 0.83
N LEU A 70 -13.97 -5.64 1.02
CA LEU A 70 -14.48 -4.59 0.14
C LEU A 70 -13.85 -4.70 -1.24
N MET A 71 -12.55 -4.96 -1.30
CA MET A 71 -11.86 -5.17 -2.58
C MET A 71 -12.39 -6.42 -3.28
N ASP A 72 -12.65 -7.48 -2.53
CA ASP A 72 -13.17 -8.74 -3.08
C ASP A 72 -14.61 -8.58 -3.61
N GLN A 73 -15.32 -7.55 -3.15
CA GLN A 73 -16.64 -7.18 -3.67
C GLN A 73 -16.57 -6.30 -4.92
N GLY A 74 -15.37 -6.02 -5.40
CA GLY A 74 -15.18 -5.19 -6.59
C GLY A 74 -15.00 -3.71 -6.32
N ARG A 75 -14.90 -3.30 -5.07
CA ARG A 75 -14.63 -1.89 -4.74
C ARG A 75 -13.14 -1.61 -4.98
N ASN A 76 -12.86 -0.43 -5.52
CA ASN A 76 -11.52 -0.04 -5.95
C ASN A 76 -10.92 0.98 -5.00
N PHE A 77 -9.61 0.83 -4.74
CA PHE A 77 -8.87 1.70 -3.84
C PHE A 77 -7.55 2.08 -4.49
N THR A 78 -7.02 3.24 -4.12
CA THR A 78 -5.67 3.63 -4.47
C THR A 78 -4.98 4.22 -3.24
N ALA A 79 -3.66 4.25 -3.25
CA ALA A 79 -2.88 4.87 -2.20
C ALA A 79 -2.19 6.10 -2.77
N PHE A 80 -2.23 7.20 -2.01
CA PHE A 80 -1.56 8.45 -2.36
C PHE A 80 -0.34 8.64 -1.48
N PHE A 81 0.74 9.11 -2.07
CA PHE A 81 1.95 9.44 -1.33
C PHE A 81 1.66 10.54 -0.32
N VAL A 82 2.07 10.34 0.92
CA VAL A 82 2.04 11.38 1.97
C VAL A 82 3.46 11.81 2.30
N CYS A 83 4.28 10.89 2.78
CA CYS A 83 5.67 11.20 3.08
C CYS A 83 6.51 9.93 3.19
N ARG A 84 7.80 10.08 2.95
CA ARG A 84 8.79 9.08 3.27
C ARG A 84 9.30 9.36 4.68
N ASN A 85 9.25 8.34 5.54
CA ASN A 85 9.63 8.49 6.93
C ASN A 85 11.11 8.16 7.09
N GLU A 86 11.94 9.19 7.22
CA GLU A 86 13.38 9.04 7.39
C GLU A 86 13.75 9.46 8.80
N ASP A 87 14.40 8.57 9.54
CA ASP A 87 14.87 8.84 10.88
C ASP A 87 16.37 8.61 10.91
N PRO A 88 17.17 9.67 11.24
CA PRO A 88 18.63 9.51 11.27
C PRO A 88 19.12 8.43 12.24
N SER A 89 18.34 8.12 13.27
CA SER A 89 18.70 7.07 14.24
C SER A 89 18.38 5.66 13.75
N HIS A 90 17.66 5.52 12.63
CA HIS A 90 17.29 4.23 12.04
C HIS A 90 17.88 4.08 10.65
N ARG A 91 18.31 2.86 10.32
CA ARG A 91 18.85 2.55 9.00
C ARG A 91 17.77 2.31 7.97
N THR A 92 16.55 2.08 8.42
CA THR A 92 15.42 1.76 7.53
C THR A 92 14.60 3.00 7.26
N VAL A 93 14.01 3.04 6.07
CA VAL A 93 13.10 4.09 5.66
C VAL A 93 11.68 3.53 5.70
N GLY A 94 10.72 4.35 6.13
CA GLY A 94 9.31 4.02 6.10
C GLY A 94 8.57 4.82 5.05
N LEU A 95 7.29 4.53 4.90
CA LEU A 95 6.43 5.18 3.93
C LEU A 95 5.04 5.36 4.53
N THR A 96 4.52 6.57 4.43
CA THR A 96 3.14 6.89 4.82
C THR A 96 2.33 7.18 3.57
N VAL A 97 1.19 6.54 3.45
CA VAL A 97 0.28 6.73 2.32
C VAL A 97 -1.13 6.97 2.83
N ARG A 98 -1.95 7.64 2.02
CA ARG A 98 -3.36 7.80 2.27
C ARG A 98 -4.12 6.90 1.30
N ILE A 99 -4.86 5.96 1.85
CA ILE A 99 -5.71 5.06 1.08
C ILE A 99 -7.05 5.75 0.87
N GLU A 100 -7.52 5.76 -0.38
CA GLU A 100 -8.85 6.29 -0.71
C GLU A 100 -9.57 5.31 -1.61
N GLU A 101 -10.86 5.17 -1.35
CA GLU A 101 -11.74 4.43 -2.22
C GLU A 101 -12.05 5.27 -3.44
N LEU A 102 -11.92 4.65 -4.62
CA LEU A 102 -12.23 5.31 -5.88
C LEU A 102 -13.70 5.14 -6.22
N PRO A 103 -14.32 6.12 -6.89
CA PRO A 103 -15.69 5.95 -7.39
C PRO A 103 -15.77 4.74 -8.29
N CYS A 104 -16.91 4.03 -8.19
CA CYS A 104 -17.18 2.92 -9.09
C CYS A 104 -17.32 3.47 -10.51
N GLN A 105 -16.43 3.06 -11.40
CA GLN A 105 -16.55 3.42 -12.80
C GLN A 105 -17.53 2.44 -13.44
N GLN A 106 -18.69 2.96 -13.80
CA GLN A 106 -19.59 2.20 -14.61
C GLN A 106 -19.10 2.23 -16.04
N ALA A 107 -18.85 1.04 -16.57
CA ALA A 107 -18.61 0.91 -18.00
C ALA A 107 -19.86 1.41 -18.72
N ALA A 108 -19.69 2.40 -19.52
CA ALA A 108 -20.77 2.89 -20.35
C ALA A 108 -21.20 1.84 -21.38
#